data_db7238ca4824339a01c5f5dc0d730f70
#
_entry.id   db7238ca4824339a01c5f5dc0d730f70
#
_cell.length_a   1.000
_cell.length_b   1.000
_cell.length_c   1.000
_cell.angle_alpha   90.00
_cell.angle_beta   90.00
_cell.angle_gamma   90.00
#
_symmetry.space_group_name_H-M   'P 1'
#
loop_
_entity.id
_entity.type
_entity.pdbx_description
1 polymer ?
#
loop_
_entity_poly.entity_id
_entity_poly.type
_entity_poly.pdbx_seq_one_letter_code
_entity_poly.pdbx_strand_id
1 'polypeptide(L)'
;MGTLNLELSGTKLEMEIKDYEKHDWCSCTFHIHSDFISYDLVDDETFEATDIDYLVKQLKKLLAGELTEQEEISFTEPFLEFTLWPGTKDYEASADWKFILWENPHQVFTGNYFSLQLDEDDIRKLVGYLEEVMKGV
;
A
#
# COMPACT_ATOMS: atom_id res chain seq x y z
N MET A 1 13.62 10.48 -7.17
CA MET A 1 12.39 9.82 -6.78
C MET A 1 11.61 10.72 -5.86
N GLY A 2 10.36 10.81 -6.01
CA GLY A 2 9.54 11.67 -5.18
C GLY A 2 8.83 10.94 -4.09
N THR A 3 7.82 11.60 -3.57
CA THR A 3 6.93 11.09 -2.56
C THR A 3 5.56 10.90 -3.20
N LEU A 4 4.90 9.80 -2.87
CA LEU A 4 3.49 9.62 -3.24
C LEU A 4 2.64 10.41 -2.24
N ASN A 5 1.72 11.22 -2.74
CA ASN A 5 0.77 11.96 -1.92
C ASN A 5 -0.63 11.60 -2.34
N LEU A 6 -1.42 11.10 -1.40
CA LEU A 6 -2.83 10.79 -1.62
C LEU A 6 -3.69 11.52 -0.58
N GLU A 7 -4.84 11.99 -1.04
CA GLU A 7 -5.85 12.60 -0.19
C GLU A 7 -7.06 11.67 -0.19
N LEU A 8 -7.33 11.03 0.94
CA LEU A 8 -8.31 9.96 1.05
C LEU A 8 -9.39 10.35 2.06
N SER A 9 -10.43 11.03 1.60
CA SER A 9 -11.58 11.40 2.44
C SER A 9 -11.17 12.08 3.75
N GLY A 10 -10.34 13.13 3.64
CA GLY A 10 -9.89 13.89 4.81
C GLY A 10 -8.64 13.34 5.48
N THR A 11 -8.10 12.25 4.98
CA THR A 11 -6.84 11.68 5.47
C THR A 11 -5.77 11.91 4.42
N LYS A 12 -4.63 12.45 4.84
CA LYS A 12 -3.47 12.66 3.98
C LYS A 12 -2.49 11.52 4.17
N LEU A 13 -2.08 10.90 3.07
CA LEU A 13 -1.06 9.87 3.07
C LEU A 13 0.12 10.34 2.25
N GLU A 14 1.31 10.30 2.84
CA GLU A 14 2.57 10.47 2.15
C GLU A 14 3.37 9.18 2.28
N MET A 15 3.92 8.71 1.18
CA MET A 15 4.79 7.53 1.17
C MET A 15 6.03 7.81 0.35
N GLU A 16 7.19 7.44 0.90
CA GLU A 16 8.44 7.48 0.17
C GLU A 16 9.13 6.13 0.27
N ILE A 17 9.52 5.58 -0.86
CA ILE A 17 10.28 4.33 -0.94
C ILE A 17 11.68 4.66 -1.44
N LYS A 18 12.68 4.25 -0.67
CA LYS A 18 14.09 4.44 -0.98
C LYS A 18 14.77 3.09 -1.11
N ASP A 19 15.93 3.10 -1.73
CA ASP A 19 16.83 1.94 -1.78
C ASP A 19 16.18 0.70 -2.42
N TYR A 20 15.37 0.94 -3.46
CA TYR A 20 14.82 -0.16 -4.22
C TYR A 20 15.93 -0.83 -5.01
N GLU A 21 16.25 -2.05 -4.63
CA GLU A 21 17.17 -2.92 -5.34
C GLU A 21 16.51 -4.28 -5.52
N LYS A 22 16.60 -4.82 -6.73
CA LYS A 22 15.99 -6.10 -7.03
C LYS A 22 16.52 -7.18 -6.06
N HIS A 23 15.61 -7.95 -5.49
CA HIS A 23 15.89 -9.01 -4.51
C HIS A 23 16.37 -8.54 -3.13
N ASP A 24 16.08 -7.31 -2.76
CA ASP A 24 16.47 -6.76 -1.47
C ASP A 24 15.30 -6.02 -0.80
N TRP A 25 15.53 -5.59 0.43
CA TRP A 25 14.56 -4.80 1.19
C TRP A 25 14.62 -3.33 0.77
N CYS A 26 13.44 -2.70 0.80
CA CYS A 26 13.32 -1.28 0.54
C CYS A 26 13.07 -0.53 1.84
N SER A 27 13.63 0.66 1.97
CA SER A 27 13.36 1.55 3.08
C SER A 27 12.11 2.38 2.76
N CYS A 28 11.11 2.33 3.63
CA CYS A 28 9.85 3.02 3.42
C CYS A 28 9.56 4.02 4.54
N THR A 29 9.01 5.16 4.16
CA THR A 29 8.55 6.17 5.11
C THR A 29 7.09 6.47 4.82
N PHE A 30 6.26 6.45 5.86
CA PHE A 30 4.85 6.78 5.77
C PHE A 30 4.50 7.89 6.75
N HIS A 31 3.72 8.87 6.27
CA HIS A 31 3.08 9.86 7.13
C HIS A 31 1.61 9.87 6.79
N ILE A 32 0.77 9.49 7.75
CA ILE A 32 -0.68 9.39 7.55
C ILE A 32 -1.35 10.18 8.66
N HIS A 33 -2.05 11.24 8.29
CA HIS A 33 -2.64 12.17 9.24
C HIS A 33 -4.06 12.57 8.86
N SER A 34 -4.93 12.56 9.85
CA SER A 34 -6.31 13.08 9.78
C SER A 34 -6.69 13.59 11.16
N ASP A 35 -7.95 13.98 11.34
CA ASP A 35 -8.45 14.40 12.65
C ASP A 35 -8.43 13.26 13.68
N PHE A 36 -8.40 12.01 13.20
CA PHE A 36 -8.49 10.82 14.05
C PHE A 36 -7.25 9.94 14.02
N ILE A 37 -6.39 10.11 13.04
CA ILE A 37 -5.21 9.25 12.83
C ILE A 37 -3.97 10.11 12.75
N SER A 38 -2.94 9.72 13.50
CA SER A 38 -1.60 10.26 13.35
C SER A 38 -0.64 9.08 13.39
N TYR A 39 -0.07 8.76 12.25
CA TYR A 39 0.79 7.59 12.10
C TYR A 39 2.01 7.97 11.28
N ASP A 40 3.18 7.75 11.87
CA ASP A 40 4.46 8.02 11.22
C ASP A 40 5.37 6.81 11.36
N LEU A 41 5.87 6.35 10.24
CA LEU A 41 6.85 5.28 10.17
C LEU A 41 7.98 5.77 9.30
N VAL A 42 9.19 5.83 9.82
CA VAL A 42 10.33 6.46 9.13
C VAL A 42 11.44 5.46 8.89
N ASP A 43 11.86 5.37 7.62
CA ASP A 43 12.99 4.54 7.18
C ASP A 43 12.91 3.09 7.68
N ASP A 44 11.75 2.47 7.54
CA ASP A 44 11.51 1.10 7.97
C ASP A 44 11.52 0.14 6.77
N GLU A 45 12.04 -1.05 6.96
CA GLU A 45 12.08 -2.08 5.93
C GLU A 45 10.74 -2.85 5.90
N THR A 46 9.71 -2.25 5.27
CA THR A 46 8.37 -2.82 5.21
C THR A 46 8.12 -3.68 3.98
N PHE A 47 8.87 -3.45 2.89
CA PHE A 47 8.71 -4.19 1.65
C PHE A 47 10.02 -4.78 1.17
N GLU A 48 9.95 -6.02 0.67
CA GLU A 48 10.97 -6.52 -0.23
C GLU A 48 10.65 -6.03 -1.65
N ALA A 49 11.65 -5.92 -2.50
CA ALA A 49 11.44 -5.53 -3.90
C ALA A 49 10.44 -6.45 -4.59
N THR A 50 10.48 -7.75 -4.29
CA THR A 50 9.53 -8.72 -4.84
C THR A 50 8.09 -8.46 -4.40
N ASP A 51 7.88 -7.93 -3.19
CA ASP A 51 6.55 -7.56 -2.72
C ASP A 51 5.98 -6.42 -3.55
N ILE A 52 6.82 -5.44 -3.89
CA ILE A 52 6.42 -4.29 -4.72
C ILE A 52 6.07 -4.76 -6.13
N ASP A 53 6.89 -5.62 -6.72
CA ASP A 53 6.66 -6.18 -8.06
C ASP A 53 5.32 -6.91 -8.10
N TYR A 54 5.05 -7.74 -7.11
CA TYR A 54 3.80 -8.49 -7.02
C TYR A 54 2.60 -7.57 -6.85
N LEU A 55 2.71 -6.58 -5.96
CA LEU A 55 1.63 -5.61 -5.73
C LEU A 55 1.27 -4.86 -7.00
N VAL A 56 2.27 -4.35 -7.73
CA VAL A 56 2.04 -3.63 -8.99
C VAL A 56 1.32 -4.53 -9.99
N LYS A 57 1.77 -5.77 -10.11
CA LYS A 57 1.16 -6.74 -11.03
C LYS A 57 -0.33 -6.94 -10.72
N GLN A 58 -0.66 -7.13 -9.46
CA GLN A 58 -2.04 -7.39 -9.06
C GLN A 58 -2.92 -6.13 -9.17
N LEU A 59 -2.39 -4.96 -8.83
CA LEU A 59 -3.12 -3.71 -8.99
C LEU A 59 -3.42 -3.41 -10.47
N LYS A 60 -2.48 -3.71 -11.36
CA LYS A 60 -2.70 -3.55 -12.81
C LYS A 60 -3.77 -4.50 -13.32
N LYS A 61 -3.80 -5.74 -12.83
CA LYS A 61 -4.87 -6.69 -13.17
C LYS A 61 -6.23 -6.19 -12.69
N LEU A 62 -6.26 -5.62 -11.48
CA LEU A 62 -7.49 -5.06 -10.94
C LEU A 62 -8.02 -3.94 -11.83
N LEU A 63 -7.15 -3.00 -12.21
CA LEU A 63 -7.53 -1.87 -13.08
C LEU A 63 -7.95 -2.32 -14.48
N ALA A 64 -7.38 -3.41 -14.97
CA ALA A 64 -7.70 -3.95 -16.29
C ALA A 64 -8.97 -4.81 -16.30
N GLY A 65 -9.60 -5.03 -15.14
CA GLY A 65 -10.77 -5.88 -15.04
C GLY A 65 -10.48 -7.37 -15.15
N GLU A 66 -9.24 -7.77 -14.91
CA GLU A 66 -8.81 -9.18 -15.03
C GLU A 66 -9.04 -9.99 -13.75
N LEU A 67 -9.26 -9.33 -12.62
CA LEU A 67 -9.59 -10.03 -11.38
C LEU A 67 -11.08 -10.28 -11.31
N THR A 68 -11.47 -11.52 -11.04
CA THR A 68 -12.87 -11.95 -10.96
C THR A 68 -13.35 -12.11 -9.52
N GLU A 69 -12.43 -12.18 -8.58
CA GLU A 69 -12.72 -12.38 -7.17
C GLU A 69 -11.91 -11.41 -6.31
N GLN A 70 -12.38 -11.18 -5.08
CA GLN A 70 -11.62 -10.49 -4.07
C GLN A 70 -10.25 -11.15 -3.88
N GLU A 71 -9.21 -10.36 -3.74
CA GLU A 71 -7.87 -10.87 -3.48
C GLU A 71 -7.26 -10.16 -2.28
N GLU A 72 -6.67 -10.93 -1.37
CA GLU A 72 -5.93 -10.41 -0.23
C GLU A 72 -4.44 -10.56 -0.49
N ILE A 73 -3.69 -9.48 -0.27
CA ILE A 73 -2.24 -9.45 -0.46
C ILE A 73 -1.60 -9.14 0.88
N SER A 74 -0.77 -10.08 1.36
CA SER A 74 0.04 -9.90 2.55
C SER A 74 1.51 -9.86 2.14
N PHE A 75 2.33 -9.20 2.95
CA PHE A 75 3.75 -9.03 2.66
C PHE A 75 4.59 -9.82 3.67
N THR A 76 5.88 -9.96 3.36
CA THR A 76 6.82 -10.68 4.22
C THR A 76 6.81 -10.10 5.64
N GLU A 77 6.84 -8.76 5.76
CA GLU A 77 6.62 -8.10 7.03
C GLU A 77 5.12 -7.78 7.15
N PRO A 78 4.42 -8.31 8.15
CA PRO A 78 2.96 -8.21 8.22
C PRO A 78 2.47 -6.88 8.79
N PHE A 79 3.09 -5.75 8.41
CA PHE A 79 2.63 -4.43 8.82
C PHE A 79 1.54 -3.88 7.91
N LEU A 80 1.53 -4.32 6.66
CA LEU A 80 0.63 -3.81 5.63
C LEU A 80 -0.07 -4.96 4.93
N GLU A 81 -1.33 -4.75 4.60
CA GLU A 81 -2.09 -5.69 3.79
C GLU A 81 -2.96 -4.90 2.80
N PHE A 82 -3.20 -5.50 1.66
CA PHE A 82 -4.16 -4.97 0.70
C PHE A 82 -5.29 -5.98 0.49
N THR A 83 -6.51 -5.48 0.40
CA THR A 83 -7.64 -6.26 -0.10
C THR A 83 -8.11 -5.61 -1.39
N LEU A 84 -8.08 -6.35 -2.48
CA LEU A 84 -8.47 -5.87 -3.80
C LEU A 84 -9.90 -6.30 -4.10
N TRP A 85 -10.74 -5.33 -4.46
CA TRP A 85 -12.15 -5.56 -4.76
C TRP A 85 -12.38 -5.32 -6.24
N PRO A 86 -12.65 -6.38 -7.03
CA PRO A 86 -12.99 -6.19 -8.45
C PRO A 86 -14.21 -5.31 -8.62
N GLY A 87 -14.19 -4.52 -9.70
CA GLY A 87 -15.35 -3.73 -10.05
C GLY A 87 -16.52 -4.60 -10.47
N THR A 88 -17.71 -4.07 -10.34
CA THR A 88 -18.95 -4.71 -10.77
C THR A 88 -19.68 -3.79 -11.72
N LYS A 89 -20.86 -4.21 -12.17
CA LYS A 89 -21.73 -3.38 -13.01
C LYS A 89 -22.11 -2.05 -12.33
N ASP A 90 -22.25 -2.09 -11.00
CA ASP A 90 -22.76 -0.94 -10.22
C ASP A 90 -21.66 -0.20 -9.46
N TYR A 91 -20.48 -0.78 -9.30
CA TYR A 91 -19.39 -0.22 -8.50
C TYR A 91 -18.06 -0.35 -9.22
N GLU A 92 -17.24 0.69 -9.13
CA GLU A 92 -15.88 0.63 -9.66
C GLU A 92 -15.00 -0.26 -8.76
N ALA A 93 -13.85 -0.69 -9.29
CA ALA A 93 -12.86 -1.41 -8.50
C ALA A 93 -12.31 -0.52 -7.39
N SER A 94 -11.93 -1.15 -6.30
CA SER A 94 -11.35 -0.44 -5.16
C SER A 94 -10.33 -1.32 -4.45
N ALA A 95 -9.58 -0.73 -3.53
CA ALA A 95 -8.65 -1.47 -2.69
C ALA A 95 -8.70 -0.91 -1.28
N ASP A 96 -8.61 -1.79 -0.30
CA ASP A 96 -8.42 -1.40 1.09
C ASP A 96 -6.96 -1.60 1.43
N TRP A 97 -6.33 -0.56 1.95
CA TRP A 97 -4.94 -0.59 2.40
C TRP A 97 -4.93 -0.57 3.92
N LYS A 98 -4.59 -1.70 4.50
CA LYS A 98 -4.65 -1.91 5.94
C LYS A 98 -3.27 -1.76 6.55
N PHE A 99 -3.19 -0.98 7.63
CA PHE A 99 -1.97 -0.76 8.40
C PHE A 99 -2.14 -1.39 9.76
N ILE A 100 -1.34 -2.40 10.06
CA ILE A 100 -1.42 -3.15 11.30
C ILE A 100 -0.51 -2.51 12.33
N LEU A 101 -1.06 -2.20 13.49
CA LEU A 101 -0.35 -1.50 14.56
C LEU A 101 0.21 -2.51 15.55
N TRP A 102 1.54 -2.58 15.64
CA TRP A 102 2.22 -3.42 16.59
C TRP A 102 2.60 -2.60 17.81
N GLU A 103 2.08 -2.94 18.98
CA GLU A 103 2.39 -2.24 20.23
C GLU A 103 3.77 -2.60 20.75
N ASN A 104 4.22 -3.82 20.48
CA ASN A 104 5.50 -4.31 20.94
C ASN A 104 6.01 -5.32 19.90
N PRO A 105 7.24 -5.14 19.37
CA PRO A 105 7.79 -6.04 18.35
C PRO A 105 7.97 -7.49 18.81
N HIS A 106 7.92 -7.73 20.11
CA HIS A 106 8.04 -9.07 20.68
C HIS A 106 6.71 -9.70 21.07
N GLN A 107 5.60 -9.01 20.85
CA GLN A 107 4.28 -9.49 21.16
C GLN A 107 3.53 -9.90 19.91
N VAL A 108 2.56 -10.80 20.10
CA VAL A 108 1.64 -11.21 19.04
C VAL A 108 0.75 -10.01 18.67
N PHE A 109 0.34 -9.95 17.41
CA PHE A 109 -0.60 -8.93 16.91
C PHE A 109 -1.83 -8.83 17.82
N THR A 110 -2.15 -7.62 18.28
CA THR A 110 -3.23 -7.36 19.23
C THR A 110 -4.59 -7.16 18.57
N GLY A 111 -4.65 -7.08 17.24
CA GLY A 111 -5.87 -6.78 16.50
C GLY A 111 -6.05 -5.32 16.16
N ASN A 112 -5.15 -4.45 16.58
CA ASN A 112 -5.25 -3.01 16.28
C ASN A 112 -4.78 -2.73 14.86
N TYR A 113 -5.61 -2.06 14.09
CA TYR A 113 -5.27 -1.64 12.74
C TYR A 113 -6.17 -0.48 12.31
N PHE A 114 -5.77 0.20 11.24
CA PHE A 114 -6.65 1.08 10.50
C PHE A 114 -6.56 0.75 9.01
N SER A 115 -7.56 1.14 8.26
CA SER A 115 -7.64 0.84 6.83
C SER A 115 -8.01 2.09 6.06
N LEU A 116 -7.37 2.28 4.89
CA LEU A 116 -7.65 3.38 3.98
C LEU A 116 -8.22 2.78 2.70
N GLN A 117 -9.32 3.35 2.22
CA GLN A 117 -9.93 2.90 0.98
C GLN A 117 -9.40 3.73 -0.19
N LEU A 118 -8.97 3.03 -1.24
CA LEU A 118 -8.47 3.61 -2.48
C LEU A 118 -9.49 3.39 -3.58
N ASP A 119 -9.86 4.45 -4.29
CA ASP A 119 -10.64 4.32 -5.52
C ASP A 119 -9.70 4.05 -6.71
N GLU A 120 -10.26 3.96 -7.92
CA GLU A 120 -9.45 3.66 -9.11
C GLU A 120 -8.40 4.72 -9.39
N ASP A 121 -8.72 6.00 -9.18
CA ASP A 121 -7.75 7.07 -9.39
C ASP A 121 -6.59 7.00 -8.40
N ASP A 122 -6.91 6.71 -7.14
CA ASP A 122 -5.88 6.51 -6.10
C ASP A 122 -4.99 5.32 -6.45
N ILE A 123 -5.60 4.23 -6.92
CA ILE A 123 -4.86 3.03 -7.33
C ILE A 123 -3.93 3.34 -8.50
N ARG A 124 -4.38 4.12 -9.49
CA ARG A 124 -3.55 4.52 -10.61
C ARG A 124 -2.35 5.34 -10.16
N LYS A 125 -2.55 6.26 -9.21
CA LYS A 125 -1.46 7.07 -8.66
C LYS A 125 -0.45 6.19 -7.91
N LEU A 126 -0.94 5.24 -7.14
CA LEU A 126 -0.08 4.29 -6.43
C LEU A 126 0.74 3.46 -7.40
N VAL A 127 0.11 2.88 -8.42
CA VAL A 127 0.80 2.09 -9.44
C VAL A 127 1.86 2.93 -10.15
N GLY A 128 1.51 4.15 -10.55
CA GLY A 128 2.45 5.05 -11.23
C GLY A 128 3.67 5.34 -10.38
N TYR A 129 3.47 5.60 -9.09
CA TYR A 129 4.58 5.83 -8.16
C TYR A 129 5.46 4.60 -8.01
N LEU A 130 4.85 3.44 -7.79
CA LEU A 130 5.59 2.19 -7.61
C LEU A 130 6.38 1.81 -8.86
N GLU A 131 5.83 2.06 -10.05
CA GLU A 131 6.54 1.81 -11.30
C GLU A 131 7.75 2.73 -11.46
N GLU A 132 7.66 3.99 -11.02
CA GLU A 132 8.81 4.89 -11.00
C GLU A 132 9.89 4.39 -10.04
N VAL A 133 9.50 3.92 -8.86
CA VAL A 133 10.43 3.33 -7.91
C VAL A 133 11.16 2.14 -8.52
N MET A 134 10.42 1.26 -9.20
CA MET A 134 11.00 0.07 -9.82
C MET A 134 11.97 0.40 -10.95
N LYS A 135 11.82 1.56 -11.60
CA LYS A 135 12.73 2.02 -12.64
C LYS A 135 13.96 2.72 -12.09
N GLY A 136 14.00 2.98 -10.79
CA GLY A 136 15.09 3.70 -10.16
C GLY A 136 15.12 5.19 -10.46
N VAL A 137 13.97 5.76 -10.75
CA VAL A 137 13.85 7.19 -11.10
C VAL A 137 13.56 8.03 -9.87
#